data_fa7b32ac08a75dcb9246c7554ba32544
#
_entry.id   fa7b32ac08a75dcb9246c7554ba32544
#
_cell.length_a   1.000
_cell.length_b   1.000
_cell.length_c   1.000
_cell.angle_alpha   90.00
_cell.angle_beta   90.00
_cell.angle_gamma   90.00
#
_symmetry.space_group_name_H-M   'P 1'
#
loop_
_entity.id
_entity.type
_entity.pdbx_description
1 polymer ?
#
loop_
_entity_poly.entity_id
_entity_poly.type
_entity_poly.pdbx_seq_one_letter_code
_entity_poly.pdbx_strand_id
1 'polypeptide(L)'
;STLWDGGWLFGGLLGHGDAFLCRDARGIRPGFVLERDSFVAAASERAALATVFNAPMDEIAELTPGEVLEIKRSGAIRREAYTPQQTPTRCTFERIYFSRGNDPDIHRERIELGERLAPQVLERLGDDVHNAVFSFVPNTAETAAEGLARAATKLVRQQHADQLWNDLNGGTAKREQLDALVEPTIRVERLAHKDQRMRTFIASDATRRDLVLHVYDVTRD
;
A
#
# COMPACT_ATOMS: atom_id res chain seq x y z
N SER A 1 -15.96 23.56 16.69
CA SER A 1 -15.40 23.00 17.92
C SER A 1 -13.99 22.54 17.66
N THR A 2 -13.00 23.18 18.29
CA THR A 2 -11.56 22.93 18.12
C THR A 2 -11.01 21.90 19.11
N LEU A 3 -11.87 21.09 19.71
CA LEU A 3 -11.49 20.17 20.80
C LEU A 3 -10.81 18.90 20.34
N TRP A 4 -10.92 18.55 19.06
CA TRP A 4 -10.39 17.29 18.51
C TRP A 4 -9.49 17.60 17.32
N ASP A 5 -8.20 17.40 17.50
CA ASP A 5 -7.19 17.55 16.48
C ASP A 5 -6.66 16.17 16.06
N GLY A 6 -6.09 16.09 14.86
CA GLY A 6 -5.52 14.88 14.30
C GLY A 6 -6.49 14.02 13.51
N GLY A 7 -6.05 12.78 13.24
CA GLY A 7 -6.80 11.82 12.42
C GLY A 7 -7.51 10.77 13.27
N TRP A 8 -8.80 10.60 13.06
CA TRP A 8 -9.60 9.64 13.81
C TRP A 8 -10.80 9.13 13.00
N LEU A 9 -11.18 7.90 13.29
CA LEU A 9 -12.47 7.31 13.00
C LEU A 9 -13.05 6.84 14.31
N PHE A 10 -14.17 7.41 14.71
CA PHE A 10 -14.78 7.18 16.00
C PHE A 10 -16.19 6.65 15.85
N GLY A 11 -16.49 5.54 16.48
CA GLY A 11 -17.82 4.93 16.52
C GLY A 11 -18.30 4.73 17.93
N GLY A 12 -19.61 4.78 18.13
CA GLY A 12 -20.23 4.57 19.42
C GLY A 12 -21.63 3.96 19.33
N LEU A 13 -22.00 3.27 20.40
CA LEU A 13 -23.33 2.75 20.63
C LEU A 13 -23.91 3.43 21.87
N LEU A 14 -25.09 4.01 21.73
CA LEU A 14 -25.78 4.70 22.81
C LEU A 14 -26.70 3.72 23.57
N GLY A 15 -26.87 3.94 24.86
CA GLY A 15 -27.63 3.04 25.73
C GLY A 15 -29.09 2.81 25.30
N HIS A 16 -29.68 3.71 24.52
CA HIS A 16 -31.05 3.57 23.98
C HIS A 16 -31.09 2.83 22.62
N GLY A 17 -29.91 2.43 22.07
CA GLY A 17 -29.80 1.59 20.89
C GLY A 17 -29.46 2.32 19.60
N ASP A 18 -29.26 3.63 19.62
CA ASP A 18 -28.72 4.36 18.47
C ASP A 18 -27.20 4.13 18.37
N ALA A 19 -26.67 4.11 17.15
CA ALA A 19 -25.24 4.02 16.89
C ALA A 19 -24.80 5.19 16.02
N PHE A 20 -23.51 5.50 16.05
CA PHE A 20 -22.93 6.49 15.17
C PHE A 20 -21.51 6.15 14.76
N LEU A 21 -21.08 6.71 13.63
CA LEU A 21 -19.72 6.69 13.16
C LEU A 21 -19.35 8.09 12.67
N CYS A 22 -18.23 8.64 13.17
CA CYS A 22 -17.72 9.95 12.76
C CYS A 22 -16.31 9.83 12.23
N ARG A 23 -15.98 10.63 11.21
CA ARG A 23 -14.64 10.68 10.62
C ARG A 23 -14.06 12.09 10.75
N ASP A 24 -12.75 12.18 10.96
CA ASP A 24 -12.04 13.46 11.01
C ASP A 24 -12.24 14.31 9.75
N ALA A 25 -12.20 15.64 9.90
CA ALA A 25 -12.52 16.61 8.85
C ALA A 25 -11.55 16.59 7.66
N ARG A 26 -10.34 16.05 7.85
CA ARG A 26 -9.31 15.93 6.80
C ARG A 26 -9.23 14.54 6.19
N GLY A 27 -10.01 13.58 6.72
CA GLY A 27 -9.96 12.19 6.25
C GLY A 27 -8.58 11.55 6.40
N ILE A 28 -7.84 11.92 7.45
CA ILE A 28 -6.52 11.36 7.76
C ILE A 28 -6.64 9.86 7.99
N ARG A 29 -7.65 9.45 8.79
CA ARG A 29 -7.96 8.02 9.01
C ARG A 29 -8.97 7.54 7.98
N PRO A 30 -8.80 6.33 7.43
CA PRO A 30 -9.81 5.73 6.56
C PRO A 30 -11.02 5.28 7.35
N GLY A 31 -12.19 5.30 6.69
CA GLY A 31 -13.43 4.77 7.23
C GLY A 31 -14.36 4.37 6.10
N PHE A 32 -14.87 3.15 6.15
CA PHE A 32 -15.70 2.54 5.12
C PHE A 32 -16.98 2.00 5.71
N VAL A 33 -18.04 2.03 4.93
CA VAL A 33 -19.39 1.61 5.33
C VAL A 33 -19.99 0.72 4.24
N LEU A 34 -20.53 -0.40 4.65
CA LEU A 34 -21.38 -1.26 3.84
C LEU A 34 -22.80 -1.17 4.36
N GLU A 35 -23.73 -0.71 3.52
CA GLU A 35 -25.15 -0.62 3.84
C GLU A 35 -25.92 -1.70 3.10
N ARG A 36 -26.71 -2.47 3.80
CA ARG A 36 -27.62 -3.48 3.29
C ARG A 36 -28.99 -3.28 3.94
N ASP A 37 -30.04 -3.83 3.34
CA ASP A 37 -31.42 -3.66 3.84
C ASP A 37 -31.60 -4.07 5.31
N SER A 38 -30.82 -5.03 5.77
CA SER A 38 -30.94 -5.63 7.11
C SER A 38 -29.85 -5.20 8.11
N PHE A 39 -28.78 -4.55 7.65
CA PHE A 39 -27.68 -4.12 8.52
C PHE A 39 -26.82 -3.03 7.92
N VAL A 40 -26.08 -2.35 8.79
CA VAL A 40 -24.98 -1.46 8.44
C VAL A 40 -23.71 -1.98 9.10
N ALA A 41 -22.65 -2.14 8.32
CA ALA A 41 -21.34 -2.52 8.81
C ALA A 41 -20.30 -1.43 8.51
N ALA A 42 -19.40 -1.18 9.43
CA ALA A 42 -18.34 -0.20 9.26
C ALA A 42 -16.98 -0.74 9.67
N ALA A 43 -15.93 -0.31 8.99
CA ALA A 43 -14.55 -0.66 9.30
C ALA A 43 -13.58 0.46 8.86
N SER A 44 -12.38 0.43 9.42
CA SER A 44 -11.27 1.27 8.95
C SER A 44 -10.67 0.78 7.62
N GLU A 45 -11.01 -0.42 7.17
CA GLU A 45 -10.48 -1.03 5.96
C GLU A 45 -11.60 -1.61 5.08
N ARG A 46 -11.68 -1.18 3.82
CA ARG A 46 -12.66 -1.64 2.84
C ARG A 46 -12.56 -3.15 2.59
N ALA A 47 -11.34 -3.66 2.44
CA ALA A 47 -11.09 -5.07 2.22
C ALA A 47 -11.58 -5.97 3.36
N ALA A 48 -11.65 -5.47 4.60
CA ALA A 48 -12.20 -6.21 5.72
C ALA A 48 -13.70 -6.44 5.56
N LEU A 49 -14.45 -5.40 5.18
CA LEU A 49 -15.89 -5.50 4.90
C LEU A 49 -16.17 -6.42 3.72
N ALA A 50 -15.42 -6.26 2.63
CA ALA A 50 -15.54 -7.12 1.45
C ALA A 50 -15.36 -8.61 1.79
N THR A 51 -14.34 -8.93 2.58
CA THR A 51 -14.05 -10.32 2.96
C THR A 51 -15.09 -10.90 3.90
N VAL A 52 -15.50 -10.14 4.93
CA VAL A 52 -16.43 -10.65 5.96
C VAL A 52 -17.84 -10.84 5.41
N PHE A 53 -18.30 -9.91 4.57
CA PHE A 53 -19.67 -9.91 4.05
C PHE A 53 -19.78 -10.42 2.61
N ASN A 54 -18.67 -10.89 2.02
CA ASN A 54 -18.60 -11.28 0.61
C ASN A 54 -19.21 -10.19 -0.30
N ALA A 55 -18.85 -8.94 -0.03
CA ALA A 55 -19.38 -7.77 -0.73
C ALA A 55 -18.41 -7.31 -1.82
N PRO A 56 -18.91 -6.95 -3.02
CA PRO A 56 -18.12 -6.25 -4.02
C PRO A 56 -17.54 -4.93 -3.46
N MET A 57 -16.35 -4.57 -3.91
CA MET A 57 -15.65 -3.38 -3.40
C MET A 57 -16.39 -2.06 -3.71
N ASP A 58 -17.14 -2.02 -4.81
CA ASP A 58 -17.93 -0.88 -5.26
C ASP A 58 -19.20 -0.63 -4.45
N GLU A 59 -19.66 -1.66 -3.70
CA GLU A 59 -20.77 -1.49 -2.76
C GLU A 59 -20.33 -0.87 -1.41
N ILE A 60 -19.03 -0.80 -1.15
CA ILE A 60 -18.48 -0.31 0.11
C ILE A 60 -18.05 1.15 -0.04
N ALA A 61 -18.85 2.05 0.53
CA ALA A 61 -18.60 3.48 0.44
C ALA A 61 -17.55 3.94 1.46
N GLU A 62 -16.70 4.89 1.05
CA GLU A 62 -15.86 5.62 1.99
C GLU A 62 -16.70 6.69 2.72
N LEU A 63 -16.62 6.76 4.04
CA LEU A 63 -17.26 7.81 4.82
C LEU A 63 -16.59 9.15 4.50
N THR A 64 -17.38 10.16 4.19
CA THR A 64 -16.86 11.49 3.80
C THR A 64 -16.11 12.13 4.99
N PRO A 65 -14.95 12.78 4.75
CA PRO A 65 -14.29 13.56 5.79
C PRO A 65 -15.23 14.62 6.39
N GLY A 66 -15.28 14.69 7.73
CA GLY A 66 -16.17 15.62 8.44
C GLY A 66 -17.63 15.19 8.53
N GLU A 67 -17.93 13.95 8.11
CA GLU A 67 -19.28 13.37 8.16
C GLU A 67 -19.49 12.54 9.44
N VAL A 68 -20.72 12.58 9.93
CA VAL A 68 -21.26 11.62 10.90
C VAL A 68 -22.35 10.78 10.24
N LEU A 69 -22.24 9.48 10.37
CA LEU A 69 -23.27 8.50 10.06
C LEU A 69 -23.99 8.13 11.34
N GLU A 70 -25.27 8.42 11.42
CA GLU A 70 -26.14 7.99 12.51
C GLU A 70 -27.02 6.82 12.08
N ILE A 71 -27.11 5.82 12.94
CA ILE A 71 -27.97 4.65 12.76
C ILE A 71 -28.93 4.61 13.96
N LYS A 72 -30.18 4.91 13.71
CA LYS A 72 -31.19 4.92 14.77
C LYS A 72 -31.63 3.49 15.11
N ARG A 73 -32.03 3.27 16.35
CA ARG A 73 -32.65 1.99 16.77
C ARG A 73 -33.80 1.55 15.90
N SER A 74 -34.51 2.51 15.26
CA SER A 74 -35.59 2.24 14.31
C SER A 74 -35.10 1.68 12.95
N GLY A 75 -33.80 1.65 12.71
CA GLY A 75 -33.19 1.32 11.42
C GLY A 75 -33.00 2.53 10.49
N ALA A 76 -33.46 3.73 10.88
CA ALA A 76 -33.27 4.92 10.06
C ALA A 76 -31.78 5.32 10.05
N ILE A 77 -31.25 5.58 8.87
CA ILE A 77 -29.88 6.02 8.65
C ILE A 77 -29.89 7.51 8.28
N ARG A 78 -29.00 8.28 8.89
CA ARG A 78 -28.77 9.69 8.58
C ARG A 78 -27.30 9.94 8.38
N ARG A 79 -26.98 10.83 7.43
CA ARG A 79 -25.62 11.30 7.16
C ARG A 79 -25.63 12.81 7.22
N GLU A 80 -24.78 13.37 8.06
CA GLU A 80 -24.68 14.81 8.26
C GLU A 80 -23.22 15.23 8.37
N ALA A 81 -22.89 16.38 7.75
CA ALA A 81 -21.62 17.03 7.97
C ALA A 81 -21.65 17.73 9.35
N TYR A 82 -20.83 17.27 10.28
CA TYR A 82 -20.70 17.94 11.59
C TYR A 82 -19.71 19.12 11.55
N THR A 83 -18.92 19.22 10.49
CA THR A 83 -17.97 20.31 10.24
C THR A 83 -17.77 20.46 8.72
N PRO A 84 -17.43 21.68 8.23
CA PRO A 84 -17.04 21.86 6.83
C PRO A 84 -15.88 20.91 6.45
N GLN A 85 -16.03 20.28 5.30
CA GLN A 85 -14.97 19.43 4.74
C GLN A 85 -13.71 20.26 4.51
N GLN A 86 -12.58 19.77 4.99
CA GLN A 86 -11.27 20.33 4.74
C GLN A 86 -10.59 19.60 3.56
N THR A 87 -9.49 20.16 3.07
CA THR A 87 -8.68 19.46 2.07
C THR A 87 -8.23 18.11 2.59
N PRO A 88 -8.56 17.00 1.91
CA PRO A 88 -8.19 15.67 2.35
C PRO A 88 -6.68 15.52 2.51
N THR A 89 -6.26 15.03 3.66
CA THR A 89 -4.85 14.78 3.99
C THR A 89 -4.72 13.34 4.46
N ARG A 90 -4.79 12.41 3.51
CA ARG A 90 -4.73 10.98 3.82
C ARG A 90 -3.39 10.61 4.43
N CYS A 91 -3.40 9.79 5.46
CA CYS A 91 -2.19 9.30 6.11
C CYS A 91 -1.44 8.35 5.17
N THR A 92 -0.25 8.76 4.72
CA THR A 92 0.62 7.94 3.89
C THR A 92 0.99 6.63 4.57
N PHE A 93 1.19 6.64 5.88
CA PHE A 93 1.52 5.46 6.66
C PHE A 93 0.39 4.42 6.66
N GLU A 94 -0.87 4.87 6.71
CA GLU A 94 -2.03 3.99 6.55
C GLU A 94 -1.99 3.27 5.18
N ARG A 95 -1.74 4.01 4.12
CA ARG A 95 -1.80 3.46 2.76
C ARG A 95 -0.61 2.56 2.44
N ILE A 96 0.58 2.93 2.88
CA ILE A 96 1.80 2.17 2.60
C ILE A 96 1.90 0.93 3.51
N TYR A 97 1.50 1.05 4.77
CA TYR A 97 1.84 0.04 5.77
C TYR A 97 0.64 -0.67 6.39
N PHE A 98 -0.38 0.06 6.87
CA PHE A 98 -1.48 -0.55 7.63
C PHE A 98 -2.59 -1.13 6.77
N SER A 99 -2.97 -0.46 5.69
CA SER A 99 -4.04 -0.93 4.81
C SER A 99 -3.70 -2.28 4.18
N ARG A 100 -4.72 -3.10 3.96
CA ARG A 100 -4.54 -4.41 3.35
C ARG A 100 -4.17 -4.31 1.88
N GLY A 101 -3.17 -5.08 1.46
CA GLY A 101 -2.66 -5.09 0.09
C GLY A 101 -3.61 -5.71 -0.94
N ASN A 102 -4.69 -6.37 -0.52
CA ASN A 102 -5.74 -6.89 -1.39
C ASN A 102 -6.85 -5.88 -1.72
N ASP A 103 -6.78 -4.66 -1.18
CA ASP A 103 -7.59 -3.54 -1.67
C ASP A 103 -7.01 -3.06 -3.01
N PRO A 104 -7.81 -2.98 -4.09
CA PRO A 104 -7.31 -2.66 -5.44
C PRO A 104 -6.64 -1.29 -5.53
N ASP A 105 -7.12 -0.29 -4.79
CA ASP A 105 -6.54 1.06 -4.80
C ASP A 105 -5.20 1.06 -4.06
N ILE A 106 -5.14 0.39 -2.90
CA ILE A 106 -3.91 0.24 -2.13
C ILE A 106 -2.86 -0.54 -2.92
N HIS A 107 -3.28 -1.62 -3.60
CA HIS A 107 -2.38 -2.40 -4.44
C HIS A 107 -1.78 -1.54 -5.56
N ARG A 108 -2.62 -0.80 -6.29
CA ARG A 108 -2.19 0.08 -7.38
C ARG A 108 -1.23 1.17 -6.89
N GLU A 109 -1.56 1.84 -5.79
CA GLU A 109 -0.70 2.87 -5.21
C GLU A 109 0.67 2.34 -4.78
N ARG A 110 0.73 1.12 -4.23
CA ARG A 110 2.01 0.49 -3.85
C ARG A 110 2.85 0.09 -5.06
N ILE A 111 2.21 -0.45 -6.11
CA ILE A 111 2.90 -0.71 -7.39
C ILE A 111 3.49 0.59 -7.93
N GLU A 112 2.68 1.65 -8.04
CA GLU A 112 3.12 2.94 -8.55
C GLU A 112 4.24 3.57 -7.71
N LEU A 113 4.20 3.41 -6.39
CA LEU A 113 5.29 3.86 -5.51
C LEU A 113 6.61 3.18 -5.86
N GLY A 114 6.59 1.86 -6.09
CA GLY A 114 7.76 1.10 -6.51
C GLY A 114 8.25 1.53 -7.90
N GLU A 115 7.33 1.69 -8.85
CA GLU A 115 7.67 2.14 -10.20
C GLU A 115 8.37 3.52 -10.20
N ARG A 116 7.87 4.46 -9.40
CA ARG A 116 8.46 5.81 -9.27
C ARG A 116 9.83 5.79 -8.60
N LEU A 117 10.14 4.78 -7.81
CA LEU A 117 11.44 4.62 -7.16
C LEU A 117 12.51 4.07 -8.11
N ALA A 118 12.14 3.35 -9.17
CA ALA A 118 13.06 2.66 -10.05
C ALA A 118 14.15 3.55 -10.67
N PRO A 119 13.87 4.76 -11.20
CA PRO A 119 14.91 5.61 -11.78
C PRO A 119 16.00 5.98 -10.76
N GLN A 120 15.62 6.32 -9.53
CA GLN A 120 16.56 6.69 -8.48
C GLN A 120 17.43 5.51 -8.02
N VAL A 121 16.86 4.30 -7.98
CA VAL A 121 17.60 3.09 -7.63
C VAL A 121 18.61 2.76 -8.74
N LEU A 122 18.19 2.81 -10.00
CA LEU A 122 19.07 2.54 -11.15
C LEU A 122 20.19 3.57 -11.25
N GLU A 123 19.90 4.84 -11.03
CA GLU A 123 20.93 5.92 -11.00
C GLU A 123 22.00 5.62 -9.95
N ARG A 124 21.62 5.12 -8.77
CA ARG A 124 22.58 4.79 -7.70
C ARG A 124 23.37 3.51 -7.96
N LEU A 125 22.78 2.53 -8.64
CA LEU A 125 23.45 1.28 -9.00
C LEU A 125 24.40 1.46 -10.19
N GLY A 126 24.06 2.33 -11.14
CA GLY A 126 24.86 2.48 -12.36
C GLY A 126 25.11 1.13 -13.05
N ASP A 127 26.37 0.85 -13.36
CA ASP A 127 26.79 -0.38 -14.02
C ASP A 127 26.65 -1.64 -13.12
N ASP A 128 26.53 -1.46 -11.80
CA ASP A 128 26.37 -2.59 -10.86
C ASP A 128 24.97 -3.21 -10.88
N VAL A 129 24.04 -2.70 -11.69
CA VAL A 129 22.68 -3.23 -11.80
C VAL A 129 22.65 -4.74 -12.11
N HIS A 130 23.61 -5.23 -12.89
CA HIS A 130 23.71 -6.63 -13.26
C HIS A 130 24.20 -7.55 -12.12
N ASN A 131 24.87 -6.97 -11.12
CA ASN A 131 25.36 -7.67 -9.92
C ASN A 131 24.39 -7.49 -8.73
N ALA A 132 23.38 -6.62 -8.88
CA ALA A 132 22.46 -6.31 -7.81
C ALA A 132 21.36 -7.37 -7.67
N VAL A 133 21.01 -7.70 -6.44
CA VAL A 133 19.83 -8.50 -6.10
C VAL A 133 18.78 -7.59 -5.51
N PHE A 134 17.61 -7.53 -6.15
CA PHE A 134 16.45 -6.81 -5.66
C PHE A 134 15.68 -7.70 -4.69
N SER A 135 15.45 -7.22 -3.49
CA SER A 135 14.71 -7.93 -2.47
C SER A 135 13.87 -6.96 -1.63
N PHE A 136 13.07 -7.49 -0.74
CA PHE A 136 12.22 -6.68 0.15
C PHE A 136 12.14 -7.28 1.54
N VAL A 137 11.83 -6.42 2.52
CA VAL A 137 11.51 -6.86 3.87
C VAL A 137 10.01 -7.22 3.91
N PRO A 138 9.67 -8.50 4.14
CA PRO A 138 8.27 -8.92 4.13
C PRO A 138 7.48 -8.32 5.30
N ASN A 139 6.12 -8.20 5.17
CA ASN A 139 5.36 -8.65 4.02
C ASN A 139 4.84 -7.46 3.21
N THR A 140 4.72 -6.29 3.82
CA THR A 140 4.02 -5.11 3.26
C THR A 140 4.75 -4.48 2.06
N ALA A 141 6.08 -4.58 2.04
CA ALA A 141 6.91 -4.01 0.97
C ALA A 141 6.86 -4.81 -0.35
N GLU A 142 6.32 -6.03 -0.34
CA GLU A 142 6.31 -6.95 -1.50
C GLU A 142 5.71 -6.30 -2.76
N THR A 143 4.53 -5.71 -2.63
CA THR A 143 3.84 -5.06 -3.77
C THR A 143 4.63 -3.88 -4.35
N ALA A 144 5.26 -3.07 -3.49
CA ALA A 144 6.09 -1.96 -3.96
C ALA A 144 7.39 -2.47 -4.61
N ALA A 145 7.99 -3.54 -4.08
CA ALA A 145 9.16 -4.18 -4.68
C ALA A 145 8.84 -4.78 -6.04
N GLU A 146 7.65 -5.35 -6.23
CA GLU A 146 7.18 -5.81 -7.54
C GLU A 146 7.11 -4.65 -8.55
N GLY A 147 6.52 -3.51 -8.17
CA GLY A 147 6.47 -2.31 -8.99
C GLY A 147 7.88 -1.80 -9.35
N LEU A 148 8.78 -1.76 -8.38
CA LEU A 148 10.19 -1.40 -8.59
C LEU A 148 10.87 -2.33 -9.59
N ALA A 149 10.76 -3.64 -9.43
CA ALA A 149 11.39 -4.61 -10.31
C ALA A 149 10.86 -4.55 -11.74
N ARG A 150 9.54 -4.38 -11.92
CA ARG A 150 8.92 -4.20 -13.23
C ARG A 150 9.45 -2.94 -13.94
N ALA A 151 9.47 -1.81 -13.26
CA ALA A 151 9.92 -0.56 -13.84
C ALA A 151 11.44 -0.58 -14.12
N ALA A 152 12.24 -1.10 -13.19
CA ALA A 152 13.68 -1.25 -13.37
C ALA A 152 13.99 -2.15 -14.58
N THR A 153 13.33 -3.31 -14.70
CA THR A 153 13.47 -4.19 -15.88
C THR A 153 13.14 -3.46 -17.17
N LYS A 154 12.03 -2.71 -17.19
CA LYS A 154 11.62 -1.94 -18.38
C LYS A 154 12.66 -0.89 -18.76
N LEU A 155 13.17 -0.13 -17.78
CA LEU A 155 14.14 0.93 -18.02
C LEU A 155 15.47 0.38 -18.55
N VAL A 156 16.00 -0.69 -17.93
CA VAL A 156 17.26 -1.30 -18.38
C VAL A 156 17.11 -1.90 -19.77
N ARG A 157 15.98 -2.57 -20.08
CA ARG A 157 15.70 -3.05 -21.43
C ARG A 157 15.60 -1.94 -22.47
N GLN A 158 15.00 -0.81 -22.10
CA GLN A 158 14.96 0.35 -22.99
C GLN A 158 16.36 0.89 -23.27
N GLN A 159 17.21 1.01 -22.26
CA GLN A 159 18.60 1.44 -22.43
C GLN A 159 19.38 0.48 -23.37
N HIS A 160 19.25 -0.83 -23.19
CA HIS A 160 19.87 -1.81 -24.08
C HIS A 160 19.32 -1.73 -25.50
N ALA A 161 18.01 -1.53 -25.66
CA ALA A 161 17.40 -1.38 -26.99
C ALA A 161 17.87 -0.12 -27.71
N ASP A 162 17.95 1.01 -27.00
CA ASP A 162 18.45 2.28 -27.55
C ASP A 162 19.92 2.18 -27.94
N GLN A 163 20.75 1.52 -27.12
CA GLN A 163 22.14 1.26 -27.44
C GLN A 163 22.26 0.37 -28.69
N LEU A 164 21.53 -0.73 -28.74
CA LEU A 164 21.53 -1.61 -29.91
C LEU A 164 21.09 -0.87 -31.19
N TRP A 165 20.07 -0.03 -31.10
CA TRP A 165 19.59 0.78 -32.21
C TRP A 165 20.67 1.75 -32.73
N ASN A 166 21.38 2.39 -31.84
CA ASN A 166 22.48 3.29 -32.16
C ASN A 166 23.65 2.51 -32.85
N ASP A 167 24.00 1.36 -32.31
CA ASP A 167 25.07 0.52 -32.83
C ASP A 167 24.71 -0.12 -34.20
N LEU A 168 23.43 -0.44 -34.41
CA LEU A 168 22.93 -0.88 -35.73
C LEU A 168 23.09 0.23 -36.76
N ASN A 169 22.71 1.45 -36.43
CA ASN A 169 22.85 2.59 -37.34
C ASN A 169 24.32 2.97 -37.57
N GLY A 170 25.19 2.72 -36.59
CA GLY A 170 26.65 2.93 -36.70
C GLY A 170 27.40 1.75 -37.38
N GLY A 171 26.74 0.63 -37.67
CA GLY A 171 27.39 -0.57 -38.24
C GLY A 171 28.26 -1.34 -37.24
N THR A 172 28.09 -1.12 -35.93
CA THR A 172 28.89 -1.71 -34.84
C THR A 172 28.14 -2.72 -33.99
N ALA A 173 26.88 -3.02 -34.34
CA ALA A 173 26.01 -3.92 -33.56
C ALA A 173 26.58 -5.34 -33.47
N LYS A 174 26.45 -5.95 -32.30
CA LYS A 174 26.91 -7.32 -32.03
C LYS A 174 25.74 -8.21 -31.59
N ARG A 175 25.90 -9.52 -31.83
CA ARG A 175 24.89 -10.54 -31.49
C ARG A 175 24.59 -10.57 -29.98
N GLU A 176 25.61 -10.40 -29.16
CA GLU A 176 25.51 -10.41 -27.70
C GLU A 176 24.54 -9.35 -27.16
N GLN A 177 24.39 -8.23 -27.86
CA GLN A 177 23.43 -7.18 -27.49
C GLN A 177 21.97 -7.61 -27.70
N LEU A 178 21.70 -8.48 -28.67
CA LEU A 178 20.36 -9.09 -28.81
C LEU A 178 20.09 -10.08 -27.70
N ASP A 179 21.08 -10.88 -27.33
CA ASP A 179 20.95 -11.86 -26.26
C ASP A 179 20.68 -11.15 -24.92
N ALA A 180 21.34 -10.02 -24.65
CA ALA A 180 21.10 -9.18 -23.47
C ALA A 180 19.67 -8.60 -23.37
N LEU A 181 18.94 -8.45 -24.48
CA LEU A 181 17.53 -8.03 -24.46
C LEU A 181 16.56 -9.15 -24.02
N VAL A 182 16.98 -10.40 -24.23
CA VAL A 182 16.14 -11.58 -23.95
C VAL A 182 16.38 -12.12 -22.54
N GLU A 183 17.60 -11.97 -22.02
CA GLU A 183 17.96 -12.43 -20.70
C GLU A 183 17.28 -11.65 -19.57
N PRO A 184 17.12 -12.26 -18.37
CA PRO A 184 16.61 -11.55 -17.20
C PRO A 184 17.55 -10.40 -16.82
N THR A 185 17.05 -9.18 -16.91
CA THR A 185 17.87 -7.97 -16.72
C THR A 185 18.04 -7.60 -15.24
N ILE A 186 17.11 -8.05 -14.40
CA ILE A 186 17.06 -7.75 -12.97
C ILE A 186 16.89 -9.06 -12.20
N ARG A 187 17.81 -9.31 -11.26
CA ARG A 187 17.72 -10.46 -10.36
C ARG A 187 16.83 -10.09 -9.17
N VAL A 188 15.68 -10.76 -9.02
CA VAL A 188 14.74 -10.55 -7.92
C VAL A 188 14.69 -11.82 -7.07
N GLU A 189 15.01 -11.70 -5.79
CA GLU A 189 15.01 -12.82 -4.86
C GLU A 189 14.36 -12.45 -3.53
N ARG A 190 13.71 -13.43 -2.91
CA ARG A 190 13.18 -13.28 -1.57
C ARG A 190 14.25 -13.72 -0.56
N LEU A 191 15.04 -12.77 -0.11
CA LEU A 191 16.13 -13.02 0.84
C LEU A 191 15.68 -13.08 2.29
N ALA A 192 14.56 -12.41 2.62
CA ALA A 192 14.04 -12.38 3.98
C ALA A 192 12.66 -13.05 4.06
N HIS A 193 12.49 -13.91 5.04
CA HIS A 193 11.22 -14.56 5.38
C HIS A 193 10.76 -14.09 6.76
N LYS A 194 9.46 -13.88 6.92
CA LYS A 194 8.88 -13.46 8.19
C LYS A 194 7.88 -14.50 8.67
N ASP A 195 8.24 -15.23 9.72
CA ASP A 195 7.42 -16.31 10.26
C ASP A 195 6.38 -15.83 11.28
N GLN A 196 6.62 -14.70 11.92
CA GLN A 196 5.74 -14.19 12.97
C GLN A 196 4.99 -12.92 12.55
N ARG A 197 3.72 -12.79 12.99
CA ARG A 197 2.88 -11.62 12.74
C ARG A 197 3.17 -10.46 13.72
N MET A 198 4.42 -10.19 14.02
CA MET A 198 4.81 -9.10 14.92
C MET A 198 5.23 -7.84 14.15
N ARG A 199 4.96 -6.67 14.75
CA ARG A 199 5.34 -5.36 14.21
C ARG A 199 6.57 -4.86 14.97
N THR A 200 7.75 -5.09 14.44
CA THR A 200 9.03 -4.81 15.11
C THR A 200 9.30 -3.33 15.38
N PHE A 201 8.72 -2.42 14.58
CA PHE A 201 8.94 -0.98 14.75
C PHE A 201 8.17 -0.34 15.92
N ILE A 202 7.17 -1.05 16.49
CA ILE A 202 6.41 -0.58 17.67
C ILE A 202 7.17 -0.90 18.96
N ALA A 203 8.16 -1.78 18.90
CA ALA A 203 8.97 -2.17 20.05
C ALA A 203 9.99 -1.09 20.43
N SER A 204 10.39 -1.05 21.71
CA SER A 204 11.51 -0.23 22.17
C SER A 204 12.82 -0.62 21.47
N ASP A 205 13.79 0.30 21.39
CA ASP A 205 15.05 0.04 20.69
C ASP A 205 15.84 -1.14 21.30
N ALA A 206 15.72 -1.35 22.60
CA ALA A 206 16.35 -2.48 23.30
C ALA A 206 15.78 -3.84 22.88
N THR A 207 14.45 -3.91 22.74
CA THR A 207 13.74 -5.14 22.33
C THR A 207 13.74 -5.33 20.81
N ARG A 208 13.96 -4.28 20.02
CA ARG A 208 13.91 -4.34 18.56
C ARG A 208 14.99 -5.24 17.96
N ARG A 209 16.21 -5.20 18.51
CA ARG A 209 17.31 -6.07 18.06
C ARG A 209 16.98 -7.54 18.22
N ASP A 210 16.51 -7.94 19.39
CA ASP A 210 16.16 -9.33 19.66
C ASP A 210 14.96 -9.77 18.81
N LEU A 211 13.95 -8.90 18.63
CA LEU A 211 12.80 -9.18 17.80
C LEU A 211 13.18 -9.35 16.32
N VAL A 212 14.08 -8.53 15.79
CA VAL A 212 14.54 -8.65 14.40
C VAL A 212 15.27 -9.96 14.18
N LEU A 213 16.13 -10.39 15.11
CA LEU A 213 16.87 -11.65 15.03
C LEU A 213 15.96 -12.89 15.04
N HIS A 214 14.79 -12.81 15.67
CA HIS A 214 13.88 -13.95 15.85
C HIS A 214 12.61 -13.90 14.98
N VAL A 215 12.37 -12.78 14.27
CA VAL A 215 11.17 -12.60 13.41
C VAL A 215 11.48 -12.78 11.93
N TYR A 216 12.73 -12.50 11.54
CA TYR A 216 13.16 -12.63 10.16
C TYR A 216 14.19 -13.73 10.00
N ASP A 217 13.90 -14.64 9.10
CA ASP A 217 14.85 -15.61 8.59
C ASP A 217 15.45 -15.09 7.29
N VAL A 218 16.77 -15.12 7.19
CA VAL A 218 17.49 -14.60 6.02
C VAL A 218 18.12 -15.77 5.28
N THR A 219 17.82 -15.89 4.00
CA THR A 219 18.49 -16.85 3.12
C THR A 219 19.99 -16.51 3.08
N ARG A 220 20.82 -17.49 3.40
CA ARG A 220 22.28 -17.39 3.35
C ARG A 220 22.78 -18.31 2.26
N ASP A 221 23.59 -17.79 1.37
CA ASP A 221 24.38 -18.57 0.41
C ASP A 221 25.62 -19.14 1.08
#